data_5d2f106981374f422ec3619368027d34
#
_entry.id   5d2f106981374f422ec3619368027d34
#
_cell.length_a   1.000
_cell.length_b   1.000
_cell.length_c   1.000
_cell.angle_alpha   90.00
_cell.angle_beta   90.00
_cell.angle_gamma   90.00
#
_symmetry.space_group_name_H-M   'P 1'
#
loop_
_entity.id
_entity.type
_entity.pdbx_description
1 polymer ?
#
loop_
_entity_poly.entity_id
_entity_poly.type
_entity_poly.pdbx_seq_one_letter_code
_entity_poly.pdbx_strand_id
1 'polypeptide(L)'
;MATKELKTKKPKTTAAKASKKDDSNVVLRIRVRAYESKILDASIKQIIDTAMRHDAEIVGPVPLPTEIKKYTVNRASFVYKNTREQFEIRVHKRLIDIINPNAKTVEALTNLSLPSGVDIDVKML
;
A
#
# COMPACT_ATOMS: atom_id res chain seq x y z
N MET A 1 31.52 -49.99 -29.63
CA MET A 1 31.34 -49.47 -28.77
C MET A 1 30.65 -48.30 -28.73
N ALA A 2 29.67 -48.13 -28.56
CA ALA A 2 28.88 -47.04 -28.54
C ALA A 2 28.91 -46.32 -27.40
N THR A 3 29.28 -45.30 -27.45
CA THR A 3 29.32 -44.64 -26.29
C THR A 3 28.31 -43.79 -26.21
N LYS A 4 27.46 -43.92 -25.62
CA LYS A 4 26.47 -43.18 -25.49
C LYS A 4 26.65 -42.05 -24.76
N GLU A 5 26.47 -41.00 -25.17
CA GLU A 5 26.59 -39.97 -24.48
C GLU A 5 25.46 -39.65 -23.79
N LEU A 6 25.54 -39.31 -22.58
CA LEU A 6 24.45 -39.01 -21.88
C LEU A 6 24.02 -37.74 -22.15
N LYS A 7 23.09 -37.60 -22.76
CA LYS A 7 22.53 -36.41 -22.98
C LYS A 7 22.03 -35.89 -21.82
N THR A 8 22.64 -35.09 -21.09
CA THR A 8 22.16 -34.56 -19.89
C THR A 8 21.23 -33.57 -20.25
N LYS A 9 20.07 -33.85 -20.21
CA LYS A 9 19.12 -32.97 -20.46
C LYS A 9 19.16 -31.91 -19.52
N LYS A 10 19.41 -30.75 -19.86
CA LYS A 10 19.40 -29.68 -19.02
C LYS A 10 18.08 -29.39 -18.60
N PRO A 11 17.81 -29.13 -17.39
CA PRO A 11 16.49 -28.87 -16.91
C PRO A 11 16.09 -27.54 -17.45
N LYS A 12 15.00 -27.52 -18.07
CA LYS A 12 14.55 -26.34 -18.61
C LYS A 12 14.21 -25.48 -17.53
N THR A 13 14.83 -24.43 -17.37
CA THR A 13 14.57 -23.55 -16.30
C THR A 13 13.35 -22.82 -16.64
N THR A 14 12.37 -23.00 -15.91
CA THR A 14 11.13 -22.31 -16.14
C THR A 14 11.19 -20.91 -15.63
N ALA A 15 12.28 -20.52 -15.10
CA ALA A 15 12.36 -19.18 -14.56
C ALA A 15 12.29 -18.10 -15.60
N ALA A 16 12.56 -18.46 -16.79
CA ALA A 16 12.57 -17.45 -17.84
C ALA A 16 11.19 -16.91 -18.15
N LYS A 17 10.17 -17.63 -17.77
CA LYS A 17 8.86 -17.14 -18.08
C LYS A 17 8.40 -16.03 -17.20
N ALA A 18 8.90 -15.97 -16.02
CA ALA A 18 8.44 -14.98 -15.10
C ALA A 18 8.88 -13.58 -15.45
N SER A 19 9.98 -13.47 -16.12
CA SER A 19 10.50 -12.16 -16.37
C SER A 19 9.75 -11.42 -17.45
N LYS A 20 9.08 -12.14 -18.31
CA LYS A 20 8.44 -11.45 -19.39
C LYS A 20 7.18 -10.72 -19.02
N LYS A 21 6.58 -11.10 -17.93
CA LYS A 21 5.36 -10.46 -17.58
C LYS A 21 5.56 -9.11 -16.98
N ASP A 22 6.70 -8.89 -16.41
CA ASP A 22 6.89 -7.68 -15.67
C ASP A 22 7.08 -6.45 -16.49
N ASP A 23 7.48 -6.62 -17.70
CA ASP A 23 7.78 -5.47 -18.53
C ASP A 23 6.56 -4.66 -18.94
N SER A 24 5.43 -5.31 -19.06
CA SER A 24 4.25 -4.61 -19.50
C SER A 24 3.33 -4.22 -18.35
N ASN A 25 3.69 -4.58 -17.14
CA ASN A 25 2.81 -4.29 -16.03
C ASN A 25 3.04 -2.89 -15.49
N VAL A 26 1.96 -2.15 -15.45
CA VAL A 26 1.98 -0.84 -14.84
C VAL A 26 1.34 -0.99 -13.47
N VAL A 27 1.98 -0.49 -12.45
CA VAL A 27 1.48 -0.59 -11.09
C VAL A 27 1.10 0.78 -10.58
N LEU A 28 -0.13 0.89 -10.11
CA LEU A 28 -0.61 2.10 -9.48
C LEU A 28 -0.50 1.89 -7.98
N ARG A 29 0.39 2.61 -7.35
CA ARG A 29 0.61 2.49 -5.91
C ARG A 29 -0.13 3.58 -5.19
N ILE A 30 -1.01 3.17 -4.29
CA ILE A 30 -1.81 4.09 -3.51
C ILE A 30 -1.36 3.99 -2.06
N ARG A 31 -0.97 5.12 -1.50
CA ARG A 31 -0.57 5.18 -0.11
C ARG A 31 -1.61 6.01 0.62
N VAL A 32 -2.23 5.41 1.62
CA VAL A 32 -3.30 6.05 2.37
C VAL A 32 -2.82 6.31 3.80
N ARG A 33 -3.03 7.52 4.28
CA ARG A 33 -2.63 7.91 5.63
C ARG A 33 -3.80 8.52 6.37
N ALA A 34 -3.92 8.24 7.63
CA ALA A 34 -4.95 8.85 8.48
C ALA A 34 -4.53 8.77 9.95
N TYR A 35 -5.09 9.64 10.75
CA TYR A 35 -4.82 9.61 12.18
C TYR A 35 -5.65 8.56 12.90
N GLU A 36 -6.79 8.20 12.34
CA GLU A 36 -7.66 7.22 12.96
C GLU A 36 -7.70 5.94 12.12
N SER A 37 -7.49 4.81 12.77
CA SER A 37 -7.43 3.54 12.06
C SER A 37 -8.77 3.11 11.47
N LYS A 38 -9.87 3.44 12.15
CA LYS A 38 -11.19 3.05 11.66
C LYS A 38 -11.55 3.72 10.34
N ILE A 39 -11.28 5.01 10.25
CA ILE A 39 -11.54 5.77 9.04
C ILE A 39 -10.65 5.26 7.92
N LEU A 40 -9.41 4.95 8.25
CA LEU A 40 -8.45 4.43 7.30
C LEU A 40 -8.93 3.10 6.72
N ASP A 41 -9.38 2.18 7.55
CA ASP A 41 -9.84 0.88 7.10
C ASP A 41 -11.11 0.98 6.25
N ALA A 42 -12.02 1.89 6.61
CA ALA A 42 -13.21 2.13 5.81
C ALA A 42 -12.85 2.67 4.43
N SER A 43 -11.89 3.57 4.36
CA SER A 43 -11.44 4.14 3.10
C SER A 43 -10.78 3.08 2.22
N ILE A 44 -9.99 2.21 2.81
CA ILE A 44 -9.35 1.12 2.10
C ILE A 44 -10.38 0.17 1.51
N LYS A 45 -11.42 -0.14 2.26
CA LYS A 45 -12.49 -0.97 1.76
C LYS A 45 -13.16 -0.34 0.54
N GLN A 46 -13.42 0.94 0.59
CA GLN A 46 -14.01 1.64 -0.55
C GLN A 46 -13.11 1.60 -1.78
N ILE A 47 -11.82 1.79 -1.60
CA ILE A 47 -10.85 1.74 -2.69
C ILE A 47 -10.82 0.35 -3.31
N ILE A 48 -10.77 -0.68 -2.47
CA ILE A 48 -10.73 -2.06 -2.94
C ILE A 48 -12.02 -2.42 -3.67
N ASP A 49 -13.16 -2.05 -3.13
CA ASP A 49 -14.43 -2.33 -3.77
C ASP A 49 -14.56 -1.65 -5.12
N THR A 50 -14.11 -0.40 -5.21
CA THR A 50 -14.14 0.34 -6.46
C THR A 50 -13.22 -0.31 -7.49
N ALA A 51 -12.04 -0.71 -7.08
CA ALA A 51 -11.11 -1.36 -7.99
C ALA A 51 -11.62 -2.73 -8.44
N MET A 52 -12.26 -3.47 -7.56
CA MET A 52 -12.83 -4.76 -7.93
C MET A 52 -13.99 -4.64 -8.91
N ARG A 53 -14.76 -3.58 -8.81
CA ARG A 53 -15.86 -3.36 -9.77
C ARG A 53 -15.38 -3.17 -11.18
N HIS A 54 -14.14 -2.72 -11.33
CA HIS A 54 -13.56 -2.49 -12.65
C HIS A 54 -12.55 -3.56 -13.05
N ASP A 55 -12.64 -4.72 -12.40
CA ASP A 55 -11.82 -5.89 -12.71
C ASP A 55 -10.32 -5.64 -12.61
N ALA A 56 -9.92 -4.81 -11.70
CA ALA A 56 -8.51 -4.55 -11.48
C ALA A 56 -7.91 -5.60 -10.56
N GLU A 57 -6.68 -5.97 -10.83
CA GLU A 57 -5.97 -6.89 -9.98
C GLU A 57 -5.35 -6.11 -8.83
N ILE A 58 -5.66 -6.49 -7.60
CA ILE A 58 -5.21 -5.77 -6.44
C ILE A 58 -4.28 -6.64 -5.63
N VAL A 59 -3.15 -6.08 -5.26
CA VAL A 59 -2.30 -6.69 -4.25
C VAL A 59 -2.79 -6.14 -2.94
N GLY A 60 -3.18 -6.99 -2.04
CA GLY A 60 -3.90 -6.64 -0.83
C GLY A 60 -3.25 -5.53 -0.02
N PRO A 61 -4.03 -4.93 0.86
CA PRO A 61 -3.50 -3.81 1.63
C PRO A 61 -2.38 -4.26 2.54
N VAL A 62 -1.26 -3.56 2.46
CA VAL A 62 -0.10 -3.86 3.28
C VAL A 62 -0.04 -2.82 4.38
N PRO A 63 -0.08 -3.23 5.65
CA PRO A 63 0.03 -2.27 6.73
C PRO A 63 1.48 -1.80 6.83
N LEU A 64 1.67 -0.51 6.81
CA LEU A 64 2.99 0.07 7.02
C LEU A 64 3.14 0.44 8.50
N PRO A 65 4.37 0.62 8.97
CA PRO A 65 4.58 0.98 10.37
C PRO A 65 3.85 2.28 10.72
N THR A 66 3.25 2.30 11.89
CA THR A 66 2.56 3.48 12.38
C THR A 66 3.58 4.48 12.89
N GLU A 67 3.50 5.71 12.40
CA GLU A 67 4.39 6.74 12.86
C GLU A 67 3.80 7.39 14.10
N ILE A 68 4.56 7.42 15.17
CA ILE A 68 4.11 7.96 16.44
C ILE A 68 4.97 9.17 16.79
N LYS A 69 4.29 10.29 17.01
CA LYS A 69 4.97 11.49 17.47
C LYS A 69 4.45 11.84 18.84
N LYS A 70 5.36 11.96 19.80
CA LYS A 70 4.99 12.28 21.17
C LYS A 70 5.47 13.67 21.52
N TYR A 71 4.59 14.43 22.10
CA TYR A 71 4.91 15.78 22.53
C TYR A 71 4.63 15.90 24.02
N THR A 72 5.57 16.47 24.75
CA THR A 72 5.41 16.72 26.18
C THR A 72 5.34 18.22 26.39
N VAL A 73 4.27 18.68 27.01
CA VAL A 73 4.06 20.09 27.24
C VAL A 73 3.84 20.31 28.74
N ASN A 74 4.41 21.38 29.26
CA ASN A 74 4.20 21.71 30.66
C ASN A 74 2.81 22.32 30.85
N ARG A 75 2.09 21.83 31.86
CA ARG A 75 0.76 22.34 32.11
C ARG A 75 0.74 23.72 32.77
N ALA A 76 1.75 23.99 33.57
CA ALA A 76 1.79 25.24 34.32
C ALA A 76 3.03 26.02 33.96
N SER A 77 2.98 27.33 34.21
CA SER A 77 4.11 28.18 33.95
C SER A 77 5.26 27.90 34.94
N PHE A 78 4.99 27.23 36.05
CA PHE A 78 6.04 26.82 36.97
C PHE A 78 6.46 25.40 36.64
N VAL A 79 7.75 25.11 36.83
CA VAL A 79 8.29 23.83 36.42
C VAL A 79 7.97 22.78 37.45
N TYR A 80 6.82 22.17 37.36
CA TYR A 80 6.50 20.99 38.16
C TYR A 80 6.65 19.80 37.24
N LYS A 81 7.51 18.86 37.60
CA LYS A 81 7.73 17.68 36.79
C LYS A 81 6.49 16.83 36.65
N ASN A 82 5.57 16.91 37.61
CA ASN A 82 4.37 16.08 37.58
C ASN A 82 3.22 16.65 36.77
N THR A 83 3.36 17.86 36.24
CA THR A 83 2.29 18.51 35.53
C THR A 83 2.56 18.63 34.04
N ARG A 84 3.24 17.64 33.48
CA ARG A 84 3.47 17.61 32.05
C ARG A 84 2.35 16.87 31.36
N GLU A 85 1.81 17.47 30.31
CA GLU A 85 0.88 16.78 29.47
C GLU A 85 1.63 16.17 28.31
N GLN A 86 1.31 14.91 28.02
CA GLN A 86 1.91 14.23 26.91
C GLN A 86 0.87 14.08 25.83
N PHE A 87 1.20 14.58 24.65
CA PHE A 87 0.35 14.44 23.48
C PHE A 87 1.00 13.46 22.52
N GLU A 88 0.17 12.62 21.94
CA GLU A 88 0.65 11.62 21.04
C GLU A 88 -0.13 11.70 19.74
N ILE A 89 0.57 11.76 18.63
CA ILE A 89 -0.05 11.76 17.32
C ILE A 89 0.37 10.46 16.64
N ARG A 90 -0.59 9.66 16.25
CA ARG A 90 -0.33 8.42 15.54
C ARG A 90 -0.82 8.56 14.12
N VAL A 91 0.05 8.27 13.17
CA VAL A 91 -0.30 8.29 11.76
C VAL A 91 -0.29 6.85 11.27
N HIS A 92 -1.46 6.36 10.92
CA HIS A 92 -1.60 5.02 10.38
C HIS A 92 -1.45 5.08 8.87
N LYS A 93 -0.71 4.15 8.30
CA LYS A 93 -0.43 4.11 6.87
C LYS A 93 -0.79 2.77 6.30
N ARG A 94 -1.33 2.76 5.09
CA ARG A 94 -1.62 1.54 4.36
C ARG A 94 -1.20 1.71 2.92
N LEU A 95 -0.78 0.62 2.31
CA LEU A 95 -0.31 0.61 0.94
C LEU A 95 -1.16 -0.35 0.12
N ILE A 96 -1.64 0.10 -1.03
CA ILE A 96 -2.41 -0.74 -1.95
C ILE A 96 -1.78 -0.60 -3.32
N ASP A 97 -1.51 -1.72 -3.97
CA ASP A 97 -0.99 -1.73 -5.33
C ASP A 97 -2.06 -2.30 -6.26
N ILE A 98 -2.34 -1.59 -7.33
CA ILE A 98 -3.25 -2.04 -8.35
C ILE A 98 -2.44 -2.31 -9.60
N ILE A 99 -2.51 -3.53 -10.09
CA ILE A 99 -1.74 -3.96 -11.24
C ILE A 99 -2.57 -3.79 -12.50
N ASN A 100 -2.00 -3.16 -13.51
CA ASN A 100 -2.62 -2.92 -14.80
C ASN A 100 -3.99 -2.25 -14.67
N PRO A 101 -4.04 -1.04 -14.12
CA PRO A 101 -5.31 -0.35 -13.98
C PRO A 101 -5.83 0.13 -15.32
N ASN A 102 -7.11 -0.02 -15.53
CA ASN A 102 -7.76 0.49 -16.73
C ASN A 102 -8.02 1.98 -16.55
N ALA A 103 -8.27 2.66 -17.64
CA ALA A 103 -8.64 4.08 -17.56
C ALA A 103 -9.90 4.27 -16.71
N LYS A 104 -10.83 3.36 -16.79
CA LYS A 104 -12.05 3.43 -15.99
C LYS A 104 -11.76 3.28 -14.50
N THR A 105 -10.80 2.43 -14.16
CA THR A 105 -10.40 2.27 -12.77
C THR A 105 -9.80 3.55 -12.22
N VAL A 106 -8.94 4.19 -13.00
CA VAL A 106 -8.30 5.43 -12.57
C VAL A 106 -9.34 6.54 -12.40
N GLU A 107 -10.28 6.65 -13.31
CA GLU A 107 -11.34 7.63 -13.20
C GLU A 107 -12.22 7.38 -11.98
N ALA A 108 -12.58 6.13 -11.74
CA ALA A 108 -13.40 5.79 -10.60
C ALA A 108 -12.70 6.09 -9.28
N LEU A 109 -11.40 5.85 -9.22
CA LEU A 109 -10.62 6.18 -8.02
C LEU A 109 -10.47 7.68 -7.82
N THR A 110 -10.38 8.42 -8.91
CA THR A 110 -10.29 9.86 -8.81
C THR A 110 -11.61 10.47 -8.31
N ASN A 111 -12.73 9.90 -8.74
CA ASN A 111 -14.03 10.41 -8.34
C ASN A 111 -14.54 9.81 -7.03
N LEU A 112 -13.72 9.00 -6.38
CA LEU A 112 -14.13 8.36 -5.15
C LEU A 112 -14.20 9.37 -4.02
N SER A 113 -15.32 9.35 -3.31
CA SER A 113 -15.52 10.25 -2.20
C SER A 113 -15.05 9.55 -0.94
N LEU A 114 -14.03 10.06 -0.32
CA LEU A 114 -13.47 9.50 0.89
C LEU A 114 -13.84 10.35 2.10
N PRO A 115 -13.87 9.76 3.28
CA PRO A 115 -14.14 10.53 4.49
C PRO A 115 -13.05 11.58 4.73
N SER A 116 -13.41 12.64 5.42
CA SER A 116 -12.43 13.65 5.76
C SER A 116 -11.41 13.09 6.74
N GLY A 117 -10.21 13.58 6.68
CA GLY A 117 -9.12 13.11 7.55
C GLY A 117 -8.24 12.04 6.94
N VAL A 118 -8.50 11.66 5.71
CA VAL A 118 -7.69 10.67 5.00
C VAL A 118 -6.92 11.35 3.88
N ASP A 119 -5.62 11.15 3.87
CA ASP A 119 -4.77 11.64 2.80
C ASP A 119 -4.40 10.49 1.89
N ILE A 120 -4.46 10.73 0.59
CA ILE A 120 -4.13 9.72 -0.39
C ILE A 120 -3.05 10.23 -1.31
N ASP A 121 -2.00 9.45 -1.48
CA ASP A 121 -0.96 9.70 -2.46
C ASP A 121 -1.02 8.60 -3.49
N VAL A 122 -1.09 8.96 -4.74
CA VAL A 122 -1.13 8.00 -5.84
C VAL A 122 0.12 8.17 -6.67
N LYS A 123 0.79 7.06 -6.93
CA LYS A 123 2.01 7.08 -7.70
C LYS A 123 1.97 5.97 -8.73
N MET A 124 2.33 6.30 -9.95
CA MET A 124 2.38 5.32 -11.01
C MET A 124 3.80 4.83 -11.16
N LEU A 125 4.00 3.55 -11.12
CA LEU A 125 5.34 2.95 -11.23
C LEU A 125 5.55 2.28 -12.57
#